data_197ec3bf520e8024e10500cd724fd8a2
#
_entry.id   197ec3bf520e8024e10500cd724fd8a2
#
_cell.length_a   1.000
_cell.length_b   1.000
_cell.length_c   1.000
_cell.angle_alpha   90.00
_cell.angle_beta   90.00
_cell.angle_gamma   90.00
#
_symmetry.space_group_name_H-M   'P 1'
#
loop_
_entity.id
_entity.type
_entity.pdbx_description
1 polymer ?
#
loop_
_entity_poly.entity_id
_entity_poly.type
_entity_poly.pdbx_seq_one_letter_code
_entity_poly.pdbx_strand_id
1 'polypeptide(L)'
;MGLRNAQYHAIMREYEKRQLKSHDIQTARYEEVYTKLPEFKSLDDSISILSVQYGKKLLNGDPTALSSLKEELALLRASKKKLLTSAGYPENYLEPVYECPDCKDTGYIGNEKCHCFKKAIIELLYEQSNIKKIPEDADFSNFRLDYYSRSHYDKKTGRSAREAMENTLEICRHFVDSFGTEFHNLFLYGDVGVGKTYLSTCIAKAVSYTHLTL
;
A
#
# COMPACT_ATOMS: atom_id res chain seq x y z
N MET A 1 -19.82 2.12 -4.71
CA MET A 1 -19.73 1.91 -6.18
C MET A 1 -18.77 0.76 -6.44
N GLY A 2 -19.21 -0.33 -7.07
CA GLY A 2 -18.35 -1.48 -7.33
C GLY A 2 -17.39 -1.20 -8.50
N LEU A 3 -16.17 -1.72 -8.43
CA LEU A 3 -15.22 -1.74 -9.56
C LEU A 3 -15.84 -2.51 -10.74
N ARG A 4 -15.64 -2.02 -11.96
CA ARG A 4 -15.90 -2.82 -13.15
C ARG A 4 -14.87 -3.94 -13.26
N ASN A 5 -15.24 -5.09 -13.81
CA ASN A 5 -14.34 -6.24 -13.93
C ASN A 5 -12.97 -5.88 -14.57
N ALA A 6 -13.00 -5.06 -15.63
CA ALA A 6 -11.75 -4.62 -16.28
C ALA A 6 -10.84 -3.79 -15.36
N GLN A 7 -11.40 -2.95 -14.50
CA GLN A 7 -10.67 -2.15 -13.51
C GLN A 7 -10.06 -3.04 -12.42
N TYR A 8 -10.83 -4.00 -11.92
CA TYR A 8 -10.36 -4.98 -10.97
C TYR A 8 -9.16 -5.78 -11.52
N HIS A 9 -9.31 -6.31 -12.73
CA HIS A 9 -8.22 -7.06 -13.38
C HIS A 9 -6.99 -6.21 -13.68
N ALA A 10 -7.15 -4.92 -13.96
CA ALA A 10 -6.01 -4.01 -14.13
C ALA A 10 -5.21 -3.88 -12.84
N ILE A 11 -5.90 -3.68 -11.70
CA ILE A 11 -5.25 -3.62 -10.38
C ILE A 11 -4.59 -4.95 -10.05
N MET A 12 -5.29 -6.08 -10.21
CA MET A 12 -4.73 -7.40 -9.87
C MET A 12 -3.48 -7.74 -10.67
N ARG A 13 -3.39 -7.35 -11.93
CA ARG A 13 -2.16 -7.52 -12.72
C ARG A 13 -0.95 -6.79 -12.14
N GLU A 14 -1.16 -5.62 -11.52
CA GLU A 14 -0.05 -4.93 -10.83
C GLU A 14 0.39 -5.68 -9.57
N TYR A 15 -0.55 -6.29 -8.84
CA TYR A 15 -0.20 -7.16 -7.70
C TYR A 15 0.55 -8.42 -8.13
N GLU A 16 0.13 -9.05 -9.21
CA GLU A 16 0.83 -10.20 -9.80
C GLU A 16 2.27 -9.84 -10.19
N LYS A 17 2.48 -8.66 -10.80
CA LYS A 17 3.83 -8.16 -11.12
C LYS A 17 4.68 -7.94 -9.87
N ARG A 18 4.11 -7.38 -8.79
CA ARG A 18 4.82 -7.18 -7.52
C ARG A 18 5.23 -8.51 -6.90
N GLN A 19 4.32 -9.49 -6.88
CA GLN A 19 4.61 -10.83 -6.37
C GLN A 19 5.71 -11.52 -7.20
N LEU A 20 5.64 -11.43 -8.52
CA LEU A 20 6.67 -11.97 -9.41
C LEU A 20 8.03 -11.31 -9.13
N LYS A 21 8.08 -9.99 -9.05
CA LYS A 21 9.30 -9.23 -8.71
C LYS A 21 9.87 -9.64 -7.34
N SER A 22 9.01 -9.81 -6.33
CA SER A 22 9.41 -10.29 -5.00
C SER A 22 10.04 -11.69 -5.09
N HIS A 23 9.43 -12.59 -5.85
CA HIS A 23 9.94 -13.94 -6.09
C HIS A 23 11.29 -13.93 -6.83
N ASP A 24 11.42 -13.11 -7.87
CA ASP A 24 12.67 -13.01 -8.64
C ASP A 24 13.82 -12.49 -7.77
N ILE A 25 13.55 -11.46 -6.95
CA ILE A 25 14.54 -10.94 -5.98
C ILE A 25 14.94 -12.04 -4.99
N GLN A 26 13.98 -12.78 -4.46
CA GLN A 26 14.25 -13.86 -3.52
C GLN A 26 15.07 -14.98 -4.16
N THR A 27 14.71 -15.39 -5.36
CA THR A 27 15.43 -16.42 -6.13
C THR A 27 16.88 -15.99 -6.39
N ALA A 28 17.10 -14.76 -6.85
CA ALA A 28 18.45 -14.24 -7.08
C ALA A 28 19.29 -14.22 -5.78
N ARG A 29 18.69 -13.88 -4.64
CA ARG A 29 19.36 -13.92 -3.33
C ARG A 29 19.72 -15.34 -2.90
N TYR A 30 18.85 -16.31 -3.14
CA TYR A 30 19.17 -17.73 -2.89
C TYR A 30 20.32 -18.22 -3.78
N GLU A 31 20.32 -17.89 -5.06
CA GLU A 31 21.39 -18.25 -6.00
C GLU A 31 22.73 -17.63 -5.57
N GLU A 32 22.72 -16.36 -5.14
CA GLU A 32 23.90 -15.69 -4.60
C GLU A 32 24.45 -16.42 -3.37
N VAL A 33 23.56 -16.72 -2.38
CA VAL A 33 23.96 -17.40 -1.15
C VAL A 33 24.45 -18.82 -1.43
N TYR A 34 23.80 -19.57 -2.31
CA TYR A 34 24.23 -20.92 -2.67
C TYR A 34 25.58 -20.94 -3.38
N THR A 35 25.87 -19.91 -4.18
CA THR A 35 27.17 -19.79 -4.86
C THR A 35 28.29 -19.44 -3.88
N LYS A 36 28.03 -18.53 -2.93
CA LYS A 36 29.01 -18.08 -1.95
C LYS A 36 29.18 -19.05 -0.77
N LEU A 37 28.14 -19.76 -0.41
CA LEU A 37 28.04 -20.65 0.75
C LEU A 37 27.50 -22.04 0.35
N PRO A 38 28.31 -22.92 -0.24
CA PRO A 38 27.85 -24.26 -0.64
C PRO A 38 27.27 -25.09 0.51
N GLU A 39 27.78 -24.88 1.75
CA GLU A 39 27.26 -25.55 2.95
C GLU A 39 25.81 -25.15 3.26
N PHE A 40 25.43 -23.93 2.93
CA PHE A 40 24.04 -23.47 3.11
C PHE A 40 23.08 -24.25 2.21
N LYS A 41 23.50 -24.52 0.96
CA LYS A 41 22.72 -25.34 0.04
C LYS A 41 22.59 -26.78 0.55
N SER A 42 23.66 -27.36 1.07
CA SER A 42 23.60 -28.74 1.61
C SER A 42 22.67 -28.86 2.83
N LEU A 43 22.55 -27.80 3.65
CA LEU A 43 21.57 -27.73 4.73
C LEU A 43 20.14 -27.66 4.21
N ASP A 44 19.88 -26.92 3.12
CA ASP A 44 18.56 -26.85 2.47
C ASP A 44 18.15 -28.20 1.85
N ASP A 45 19.10 -28.86 1.19
CA ASP A 45 18.88 -30.20 0.65
C ASP A 45 18.57 -31.21 1.79
N SER A 46 19.27 -31.10 2.91
CA SER A 46 19.01 -31.91 4.11
C SER A 46 17.61 -31.69 4.69
N ILE A 47 17.16 -30.43 4.78
CA ILE A 47 15.81 -30.08 5.23
C ILE A 47 14.75 -30.71 4.31
N SER A 48 14.98 -30.66 3.01
CA SER A 48 14.06 -31.23 2.00
C SER A 48 13.99 -32.76 2.12
N ILE A 49 15.14 -33.43 2.23
CA ILE A 49 15.22 -34.88 2.40
C ILE A 49 14.52 -35.32 3.69
N LEU A 50 14.80 -34.66 4.82
CA LEU A 50 14.14 -34.96 6.10
C LEU A 50 12.63 -34.79 6.04
N SER A 51 12.17 -33.72 5.43
CA SER A 51 10.73 -33.45 5.30
C SER A 51 10.02 -34.58 4.53
N VAL A 52 10.63 -35.10 3.46
CA VAL A 52 10.10 -36.22 2.70
C VAL A 52 10.14 -37.55 3.51
N GLN A 53 11.24 -37.80 4.23
CA GLN A 53 11.38 -39.01 5.04
C GLN A 53 10.35 -39.07 6.17
N TYR A 54 10.17 -37.97 6.90
CA TYR A 54 9.20 -37.89 7.98
C TYR A 54 7.75 -37.84 7.46
N GLY A 55 7.51 -37.27 6.27
CA GLY A 55 6.22 -37.34 5.61
C GLY A 55 5.82 -38.83 5.32
N LYS A 56 6.77 -39.65 4.87
CA LYS A 56 6.53 -41.10 4.70
C LYS A 56 6.25 -41.82 6.03
N LYS A 57 6.98 -41.49 7.11
CA LYS A 57 6.73 -42.06 8.45
C LYS A 57 5.34 -41.71 8.96
N LEU A 58 4.89 -40.44 8.77
CA LEU A 58 3.54 -40.02 9.13
C LEU A 58 2.45 -40.79 8.38
N LEU A 59 2.63 -41.01 7.07
CA LEU A 59 1.71 -41.82 6.27
C LEU A 59 1.66 -43.28 6.71
N ASN A 60 2.74 -43.79 7.30
CA ASN A 60 2.82 -45.16 7.86
C ASN A 60 2.28 -45.25 9.31
N GLY A 61 1.73 -44.13 9.84
CA GLY A 61 1.06 -44.12 11.15
C GLY A 61 1.98 -43.92 12.36
N ASP A 62 3.21 -43.41 12.17
CA ASP A 62 4.10 -43.08 13.30
C ASP A 62 3.67 -41.78 14.00
N PRO A 63 3.14 -41.83 15.24
CA PRO A 63 2.63 -40.64 15.94
C PRO A 63 3.74 -39.73 16.40
N THR A 64 4.98 -40.16 16.51
CA THR A 64 6.13 -39.36 16.99
C THR A 64 6.86 -38.63 15.86
N ALA A 65 6.59 -39.01 14.63
CA ALA A 65 7.29 -38.47 13.44
C ALA A 65 7.20 -36.92 13.34
N LEU A 66 6.06 -36.34 13.71
CA LEU A 66 5.86 -34.90 13.63
C LEU A 66 6.68 -34.11 14.67
N SER A 67 6.77 -34.62 15.90
CA SER A 67 7.55 -34.00 16.98
C SER A 67 9.05 -34.07 16.66
N SER A 68 9.53 -35.24 16.27
CA SER A 68 10.93 -35.43 15.88
C SER A 68 11.33 -34.58 14.68
N LEU A 69 10.47 -34.49 13.67
CA LEU A 69 10.71 -33.60 12.52
C LEU A 69 10.84 -32.14 12.95
N LYS A 70 9.97 -31.66 13.84
CA LYS A 70 10.02 -30.26 14.32
C LYS A 70 11.33 -29.95 15.03
N GLU A 71 11.83 -30.87 15.87
CA GLU A 71 13.08 -30.71 16.59
C GLU A 71 14.29 -30.66 15.63
N GLU A 72 14.37 -31.62 14.71
CA GLU A 72 15.46 -31.67 13.72
C GLU A 72 15.45 -30.45 12.79
N LEU A 73 14.26 -30.03 12.31
CA LEU A 73 14.14 -28.83 11.50
C LEU A 73 14.54 -27.55 12.27
N ALA A 74 14.27 -27.48 13.58
CA ALA A 74 14.68 -26.35 14.40
C ALA A 74 16.21 -26.22 14.48
N LEU A 75 16.90 -27.34 14.64
CA LEU A 75 18.38 -27.37 14.66
C LEU A 75 18.98 -26.97 13.31
N LEU A 76 18.45 -27.50 12.21
CA LEU A 76 18.94 -27.16 10.87
C LEU A 76 18.68 -25.68 10.54
N ARG A 77 17.51 -25.15 10.90
CA ARG A 77 17.19 -23.73 10.72
C ARG A 77 18.10 -22.82 11.54
N ALA A 78 18.42 -23.20 12.79
CA ALA A 78 19.36 -22.47 13.61
C ALA A 78 20.77 -22.47 12.99
N SER A 79 21.21 -23.61 12.45
CA SER A 79 22.48 -23.73 11.75
C SER A 79 22.54 -22.87 10.48
N LYS A 80 21.46 -22.88 9.67
CA LYS A 80 21.34 -22.00 8.49
C LYS A 80 21.42 -20.52 8.87
N LYS A 81 20.68 -20.10 9.91
CA LYS A 81 20.68 -18.72 10.40
C LYS A 81 22.08 -18.29 10.85
N LYS A 82 22.76 -19.15 11.61
CA LYS A 82 24.12 -18.90 12.07
C LYS A 82 25.11 -18.79 10.90
N LEU A 83 25.01 -19.67 9.92
CA LEU A 83 25.87 -19.64 8.74
C LEU A 83 25.67 -18.36 7.92
N LEU A 84 24.41 -17.96 7.71
CA LEU A 84 24.05 -16.74 6.97
C LEU A 84 24.62 -15.49 7.66
N THR A 85 24.39 -15.35 8.97
CA THR A 85 24.87 -14.20 9.74
C THR A 85 26.40 -14.15 9.88
N SER A 86 27.06 -15.31 10.02
CA SER A 86 28.54 -15.37 10.06
C SER A 86 29.18 -14.97 8.72
N ALA A 87 28.46 -15.13 7.61
CA ALA A 87 28.87 -14.67 6.30
C ALA A 87 28.57 -13.18 6.03
N GLY A 88 28.03 -12.45 7.02
CA GLY A 88 27.75 -11.01 6.94
C GLY A 88 26.40 -10.66 6.34
N TYR A 89 25.52 -11.62 6.09
CA TYR A 89 24.15 -11.36 5.62
C TYR A 89 23.20 -11.04 6.78
N PRO A 90 22.21 -10.15 6.59
CA PRO A 90 21.13 -9.97 7.55
C PRO A 90 20.33 -11.27 7.76
N GLU A 91 19.77 -11.46 8.95
CA GLU A 91 18.96 -12.65 9.26
C GLU A 91 17.77 -12.84 8.30
N ASN A 92 17.17 -11.74 7.85
CA ASN A 92 16.01 -11.71 6.95
C ASN A 92 16.39 -11.58 5.47
N TYR A 93 17.67 -11.77 5.11
CA TYR A 93 18.13 -11.57 3.72
C TYR A 93 17.38 -12.41 2.69
N LEU A 94 17.00 -13.62 3.05
CA LEU A 94 16.30 -14.56 2.18
C LEU A 94 14.77 -14.50 2.30
N GLU A 95 14.26 -13.58 3.13
CA GLU A 95 12.81 -13.38 3.20
C GLU A 95 12.29 -12.64 1.95
N PRO A 96 11.02 -12.90 1.55
CA PRO A 96 10.39 -12.18 0.46
C PRO A 96 10.33 -10.67 0.74
N VAL A 97 10.54 -9.85 -0.28
CA VAL A 97 10.47 -8.38 -0.19
C VAL A 97 9.11 -7.94 -0.74
N TYR A 98 8.27 -7.40 0.14
CA TYR A 98 6.94 -6.93 -0.24
C TYR A 98 6.89 -5.40 -0.31
N GLU A 99 6.16 -4.85 -1.30
CA GLU A 99 5.85 -3.41 -1.35
C GLU A 99 4.83 -3.03 -0.28
N CYS A 100 3.86 -3.92 -0.02
CA CYS A 100 2.92 -3.79 1.09
C CYS A 100 3.13 -4.92 2.10
N PRO A 101 3.71 -4.65 3.29
CA PRO A 101 3.96 -5.68 4.29
C PRO A 101 2.67 -6.27 4.88
N ASP A 102 1.58 -5.50 4.95
CA ASP A 102 0.35 -5.92 5.60
C ASP A 102 -0.37 -7.03 4.83
N CYS A 103 -0.52 -6.88 3.52
CA CYS A 103 -1.15 -7.90 2.68
C CYS A 103 -0.15 -8.78 1.92
N LYS A 104 1.15 -8.52 2.05
CA LYS A 104 2.22 -9.23 1.31
C LYS A 104 1.95 -9.25 -0.20
N ASP A 105 1.56 -8.08 -0.72
CA ASP A 105 1.23 -7.84 -2.12
C ASP A 105 0.12 -8.74 -2.69
N THR A 106 -0.80 -9.23 -1.85
CA THR A 106 -2.01 -9.93 -2.31
C THR A 106 -3.16 -8.97 -2.58
N GLY A 107 -3.11 -7.75 -2.03
CA GLY A 107 -4.20 -6.77 -2.04
C GLY A 107 -5.29 -7.04 -1.01
N TYR A 108 -5.23 -8.15 -0.27
CA TYR A 108 -6.25 -8.58 0.70
C TYR A 108 -5.64 -9.00 2.03
N ILE A 109 -6.38 -8.76 3.11
CA ILE A 109 -6.10 -9.28 4.45
C ILE A 109 -7.34 -10.10 4.85
N GLY A 110 -7.22 -11.44 4.79
CA GLY A 110 -8.39 -12.32 4.89
C GLY A 110 -9.36 -12.05 3.74
N ASN A 111 -10.60 -11.70 4.05
CA ASN A 111 -11.65 -11.39 3.06
C ASN A 111 -11.77 -9.87 2.77
N GLU A 112 -10.99 -9.04 3.45
CA GLU A 112 -11.08 -7.58 3.32
C GLU A 112 -10.00 -7.02 2.40
N LYS A 113 -10.35 -5.95 1.66
CA LYS A 113 -9.38 -5.23 0.82
C LYS A 113 -8.37 -4.50 1.70
N CYS A 114 -7.09 -4.72 1.45
CA CYS A 114 -6.02 -3.99 2.11
C CYS A 114 -6.07 -2.49 1.76
N HIS A 115 -5.52 -1.64 2.64
CA HIS A 115 -5.41 -0.20 2.39
C HIS A 115 -4.70 0.12 1.06
N CYS A 116 -3.68 -0.66 0.69
CA CYS A 116 -2.97 -0.49 -0.58
C CYS A 116 -3.88 -0.77 -1.79
N PHE A 117 -4.80 -1.75 -1.69
CA PHE A 117 -5.77 -2.04 -2.74
C PHE A 117 -6.81 -0.90 -2.86
N LYS A 118 -7.29 -0.38 -1.73
CA LYS A 118 -8.19 0.78 -1.71
C LYS A 118 -7.51 1.99 -2.37
N LYS A 119 -6.22 2.24 -2.05
CA LYS A 119 -5.42 3.29 -2.69
C LYS A 119 -5.31 3.10 -4.20
N ALA A 120 -5.03 1.89 -4.68
CA ALA A 120 -4.94 1.58 -6.11
C ALA A 120 -6.27 1.80 -6.85
N ILE A 121 -7.42 1.51 -6.20
CA ILE A 121 -8.74 1.84 -6.76
C ILE A 121 -8.87 3.34 -6.99
N ILE A 122 -8.51 4.14 -5.99
CA ILE A 122 -8.60 5.59 -6.04
C ILE A 122 -7.73 6.12 -7.18
N GLU A 123 -6.47 5.71 -7.25
CA GLU A 123 -5.52 6.11 -8.30
C GLU A 123 -6.06 5.78 -9.70
N LEU A 124 -6.59 4.58 -9.90
CA LEU A 124 -7.17 4.17 -11.18
C LEU A 124 -8.38 5.02 -11.58
N LEU A 125 -9.28 5.31 -10.63
CA LEU A 125 -10.46 6.16 -10.88
C LEU A 125 -10.05 7.60 -11.22
N TYR A 126 -8.99 8.11 -10.59
CA TYR A 126 -8.45 9.42 -10.91
C TYR A 126 -7.82 9.49 -12.31
N GLU A 127 -7.05 8.48 -12.69
CA GLU A 127 -6.48 8.40 -14.04
C GLU A 127 -7.58 8.41 -15.12
N GLN A 128 -8.69 7.71 -14.87
CA GLN A 128 -9.83 7.66 -15.79
C GLN A 128 -10.67 8.94 -15.81
N SER A 129 -10.62 9.75 -14.76
CA SER A 129 -11.38 11.02 -14.68
C SER A 129 -10.69 12.20 -15.36
N ASN A 130 -9.53 12.00 -16.01
CA ASN A 130 -8.67 13.06 -16.56
C ASN A 130 -8.22 14.10 -15.49
N ILE A 131 -8.42 13.83 -14.21
CA ILE A 131 -7.83 14.61 -13.15
C ILE A 131 -6.35 14.24 -13.14
N LYS A 132 -5.49 15.19 -13.50
CA LYS A 132 -4.03 15.03 -13.43
C LYS A 132 -3.67 14.54 -12.04
N LYS A 133 -2.65 13.66 -11.93
CA LYS A 133 -2.17 13.08 -10.66
C LYS A 133 -2.31 14.09 -9.53
N ILE A 134 -3.07 13.69 -8.48
CA ILE A 134 -3.23 14.54 -7.31
C ILE A 134 -1.84 14.77 -6.72
N PRO A 135 -1.37 16.00 -6.56
CA PRO A 135 -0.14 16.28 -5.85
C PRO A 135 -0.22 15.64 -4.46
N GLU A 136 0.83 14.96 -4.02
CA GLU A 136 0.86 14.30 -2.69
C GLU A 136 0.60 15.29 -1.56
N ASP A 137 1.00 16.53 -1.76
CA ASP A 137 0.84 17.68 -0.85
C ASP A 137 -0.55 18.35 -0.91
N ALA A 138 -1.43 17.97 -1.85
CA ALA A 138 -2.79 18.50 -1.92
C ALA A 138 -3.61 18.00 -0.74
N ASP A 139 -3.65 18.80 0.31
CA ASP A 139 -4.40 18.56 1.55
C ASP A 139 -4.88 19.90 2.13
N PHE A 140 -6.03 19.87 2.81
CA PHE A 140 -6.56 21.07 3.48
C PHE A 140 -5.62 21.60 4.57
N SER A 141 -4.81 20.76 5.20
CA SER A 141 -3.80 21.15 6.19
C SER A 141 -2.64 21.92 5.57
N ASN A 142 -2.35 21.67 4.30
CA ASN A 142 -1.28 22.33 3.55
C ASN A 142 -1.76 23.58 2.82
N PHE A 143 -3.05 23.91 2.92
CA PHE A 143 -3.60 25.09 2.27
C PHE A 143 -3.11 26.37 2.95
N ARG A 144 -2.42 27.24 2.18
CA ARG A 144 -1.77 28.43 2.70
C ARG A 144 -2.62 29.69 2.49
N LEU A 145 -3.20 30.19 3.58
CA LEU A 145 -3.96 31.42 3.59
C LEU A 145 -3.09 32.68 3.43
N ASP A 146 -1.77 32.57 3.57
CA ASP A 146 -0.83 33.70 3.47
C ASP A 146 -0.74 34.30 2.05
N TYR A 147 -1.15 33.54 1.05
CA TYR A 147 -1.24 34.01 -0.34
C TYR A 147 -2.40 34.98 -0.57
N TYR A 148 -3.34 35.13 0.39
CA TYR A 148 -4.51 35.96 0.25
C TYR A 148 -4.37 37.23 1.08
N SER A 149 -4.59 38.38 0.41
CA SER A 149 -4.43 39.69 1.03
C SER A 149 -5.45 39.96 2.16
N ARG A 150 -4.98 40.51 3.27
CA ARG A 150 -5.83 40.99 4.38
C ARG A 150 -6.34 42.40 4.16
N SER A 151 -5.69 43.17 3.28
CA SER A 151 -5.96 44.59 3.06
C SER A 151 -6.72 44.87 1.77
N HIS A 152 -6.88 43.90 0.89
CA HIS A 152 -7.66 44.05 -0.33
C HIS A 152 -9.09 43.60 -0.09
N TYR A 153 -10.02 44.53 -0.10
CA TYR A 153 -11.44 44.31 0.17
C TYR A 153 -12.25 44.33 -1.13
N ASP A 154 -13.14 43.37 -1.27
CA ASP A 154 -14.14 43.37 -2.35
C ASP A 154 -15.20 44.41 -2.03
N LYS A 155 -15.44 45.36 -2.98
CA LYS A 155 -16.40 46.45 -2.85
C LYS A 155 -17.85 45.99 -2.67
N LYS A 156 -18.21 44.79 -3.13
CA LYS A 156 -19.58 44.25 -3.05
C LYS A 156 -19.84 43.54 -1.74
N THR A 157 -18.87 42.78 -1.25
CA THR A 157 -19.03 41.95 -0.05
C THR A 157 -18.45 42.57 1.22
N GLY A 158 -17.60 43.57 1.08
CA GLY A 158 -16.89 44.21 2.21
C GLY A 158 -15.88 43.29 2.90
N ARG A 159 -15.60 42.11 2.33
CA ARG A 159 -14.66 41.12 2.90
C ARG A 159 -13.29 41.21 2.25
N SER A 160 -12.25 40.98 3.05
CA SER A 160 -10.91 40.81 2.50
C SER A 160 -10.79 39.50 1.70
N ALA A 161 -9.81 39.44 0.79
CA ALA A 161 -9.54 38.20 0.03
C ALA A 161 -9.27 37.01 0.96
N ARG A 162 -8.61 37.25 2.10
CA ARG A 162 -8.33 36.20 3.10
C ARG A 162 -9.61 35.72 3.79
N GLU A 163 -10.46 36.63 4.27
CA GLU A 163 -11.75 36.26 4.90
C GLU A 163 -12.67 35.52 3.93
N ALA A 164 -12.69 35.90 2.65
CA ALA A 164 -13.45 35.18 1.63
C ALA A 164 -12.92 33.77 1.43
N MET A 165 -11.60 33.58 1.47
CA MET A 165 -10.99 32.26 1.33
C MET A 165 -11.15 31.38 2.58
N GLU A 166 -11.08 31.97 3.79
CA GLU A 166 -11.37 31.26 5.04
C GLU A 166 -12.81 30.67 5.01
N ASN A 167 -13.80 31.50 4.64
CA ASN A 167 -15.17 31.03 4.48
C ASN A 167 -15.31 29.98 3.38
N THR A 168 -14.57 30.10 2.28
CA THR A 168 -14.56 29.08 1.20
C THR A 168 -14.01 27.76 1.71
N LEU A 169 -12.95 27.76 2.51
CA LEU A 169 -12.39 26.56 3.13
C LEU A 169 -13.38 25.87 4.07
N GLU A 170 -14.12 26.64 4.87
CA GLU A 170 -15.16 26.08 5.76
C GLU A 170 -16.26 25.38 4.95
N ILE A 171 -16.73 26.03 3.86
CA ILE A 171 -17.72 25.42 2.95
C ILE A 171 -17.19 24.14 2.33
N CYS A 172 -15.93 24.13 1.87
CA CYS A 172 -15.31 22.94 1.28
C CYS A 172 -15.17 21.80 2.29
N ARG A 173 -14.80 22.09 3.53
CA ARG A 173 -14.71 21.11 4.61
C ARG A 173 -16.09 20.55 4.96
N HIS A 174 -17.08 21.40 5.13
CA HIS A 174 -18.45 20.98 5.39
C HIS A 174 -18.99 20.09 4.26
N PHE A 175 -18.68 20.43 3.01
CA PHE A 175 -19.04 19.58 1.87
C PHE A 175 -18.42 18.18 1.95
N VAL A 176 -17.16 18.07 2.38
CA VAL A 176 -16.50 16.77 2.59
C VAL A 176 -17.15 15.98 3.72
N ASP A 177 -17.43 16.65 4.85
CA ASP A 177 -17.99 16.02 6.04
C ASP A 177 -19.43 15.51 5.82
N SER A 178 -20.22 16.27 5.04
CA SER A 178 -21.61 15.90 4.69
C SER A 178 -21.73 15.03 3.44
N PHE A 179 -20.61 14.72 2.77
CA PHE A 179 -20.63 13.94 1.53
C PHE A 179 -21.21 12.53 1.76
N GLY A 180 -22.20 12.17 0.99
CA GLY A 180 -22.89 10.87 1.12
C GLY A 180 -24.06 10.85 2.11
N THR A 181 -24.21 11.86 2.96
CA THR A 181 -25.39 12.06 3.83
C THR A 181 -26.35 13.09 3.25
N GLU A 182 -25.82 14.13 2.61
CA GLU A 182 -26.58 15.20 1.98
C GLU A 182 -26.18 15.31 0.49
N PHE A 183 -27.17 15.63 -0.34
CA PHE A 183 -26.93 15.84 -1.77
C PHE A 183 -26.68 17.31 -2.06
N HIS A 184 -25.40 17.69 -2.21
CA HIS A 184 -25.01 19.05 -2.58
C HIS A 184 -24.11 19.03 -3.81
N ASN A 185 -24.18 20.10 -4.61
CA ASN A 185 -23.25 20.39 -5.67
C ASN A 185 -22.35 21.57 -5.26
N LEU A 186 -21.05 21.42 -5.41
CA LEU A 186 -20.08 22.49 -5.14
C LEU A 186 -19.62 23.10 -6.47
N PHE A 187 -19.76 24.41 -6.60
CA PHE A 187 -19.32 25.17 -7.76
C PHE A 187 -18.25 26.17 -7.35
N LEU A 188 -17.02 25.99 -7.84
CA LEU A 188 -15.88 26.88 -7.58
C LEU A 188 -15.71 27.85 -8.75
N TYR A 189 -15.84 29.15 -8.49
CA TYR A 189 -15.66 30.22 -9.47
C TYR A 189 -14.70 31.30 -8.96
N GLY A 190 -14.18 32.12 -9.87
CA GLY A 190 -13.22 33.19 -9.56
C GLY A 190 -12.12 33.27 -10.62
N ASP A 191 -11.20 34.23 -10.44
CA ASP A 191 -10.10 34.48 -11.38
C ASP A 191 -9.10 33.36 -11.49
N VAL A 192 -8.25 33.40 -12.49
CA VAL A 192 -7.16 32.43 -12.70
C VAL A 192 -6.14 32.59 -11.56
N GLY A 193 -5.65 31.45 -11.03
CA GLY A 193 -4.61 31.47 -10.00
C GLY A 193 -5.13 31.55 -8.55
N VAL A 194 -6.43 31.72 -8.30
CA VAL A 194 -7.00 31.81 -6.93
C VAL A 194 -7.15 30.49 -6.17
N GLY A 195 -6.55 29.41 -6.64
CA GLY A 195 -6.52 28.13 -5.89
C GLY A 195 -7.69 27.17 -6.15
N LYS A 196 -8.58 27.43 -7.13
CA LYS A 196 -9.74 26.56 -7.42
C LYS A 196 -9.36 25.10 -7.67
N THR A 197 -8.37 24.87 -8.52
CA THR A 197 -7.88 23.52 -8.86
C THR A 197 -7.28 22.83 -7.63
N TYR A 198 -6.55 23.57 -6.80
CA TYR A 198 -5.99 23.01 -5.57
C TYR A 198 -7.10 22.60 -4.60
N LEU A 199 -8.10 23.45 -4.37
CA LEU A 199 -9.25 23.14 -3.51
C LEU A 199 -10.07 21.94 -4.04
N SER A 200 -10.36 21.90 -5.34
CA SER A 200 -11.09 20.76 -5.93
C SER A 200 -10.30 19.45 -5.77
N THR A 201 -8.98 19.52 -5.83
CA THR A 201 -8.11 18.37 -5.59
C THR A 201 -8.11 17.94 -4.13
N CYS A 202 -8.05 18.89 -3.17
CA CYS A 202 -8.18 18.58 -1.74
C CYS A 202 -9.52 17.92 -1.42
N ILE A 203 -10.62 18.45 -1.95
CA ILE A 203 -11.96 17.88 -1.79
C ILE A 203 -12.02 16.48 -2.34
N ALA A 204 -11.58 16.29 -3.58
CA ALA A 204 -11.58 14.99 -4.25
C ALA A 204 -10.77 13.95 -3.46
N LYS A 205 -9.58 14.33 -2.96
CA LYS A 205 -8.75 13.47 -2.11
C LYS A 205 -9.46 13.11 -0.81
N ALA A 206 -9.99 14.09 -0.10
CA ALA A 206 -10.67 13.90 1.18
C ALA A 206 -11.91 13.00 1.04
N VAL A 207 -12.78 13.29 0.07
CA VAL A 207 -13.97 12.47 -0.23
C VAL A 207 -13.59 11.03 -0.58
N SER A 208 -12.57 10.85 -1.43
CA SER A 208 -12.11 9.52 -1.81
C SER A 208 -11.58 8.73 -0.62
N TYR A 209 -10.88 9.40 0.28
CA TYR A 209 -10.32 8.74 1.45
C TYR A 209 -11.37 8.37 2.48
N THR A 210 -12.36 9.22 2.70
CA THR A 210 -13.41 8.99 3.71
C THR A 210 -14.54 8.10 3.22
N HIS A 211 -14.94 8.19 1.94
CA HIS A 211 -16.14 7.52 1.44
C HIS A 211 -15.89 6.36 0.48
N LEU A 212 -14.69 6.23 -0.11
CA LEU A 212 -14.33 5.06 -0.93
C LEU A 212 -13.56 4.00 -0.15
N THR A 213 -13.14 4.30 1.08
CA THR A 213 -12.46 3.35 1.98
C THR A 213 -13.42 2.62 2.93
N LEU A 214 -14.70 3.00 2.94
CA LEU A 214 -15.79 2.26 3.57
C LEU A 214 -16.38 1.28 2.54
#